data_46ae520843b5fef6bbb2942ef7f047fc
#
_entry.id   46ae520843b5fef6bbb2942ef7f047fc
#
_cell.length_a   1.000
_cell.length_b   1.000
_cell.length_c   1.000
_cell.angle_alpha   90.00
_cell.angle_beta   90.00
_cell.angle_gamma   90.00
#
_symmetry.space_group_name_H-M   'P 1'
#
loop_
_entity.id
_entity.type
_entity.pdbx_description
1 polymer ?
#
loop_
_entity_poly.entity_id
_entity_poly.type
_entity_poly.pdbx_seq_one_letter_code
_entity_poly.pdbx_strand_id
1 'polypeptide(L)'
;MTITMQSTPGSSGYLDLYPERKVSFFKNPYILGVAAVAGIGGLLFGYDTGVISGALLYIKDDFQDVKNSNFLQETIVSMAIAGAIVGAAAGGWINDVFGRKKATLLADVIFTLGAIIMAAAPNSYVLILGRLLVGLGVGVASVTAPVYIAESSPSEIRGALVSTNVLMITGGQFISYLVNIAFTRVPGTWRWMLGVSGVPAVIQFVLMLFLPESPRWLFIKNRKNEAVDVISKIYDLARLEDEIDFLTAESEQERQRRNNVKMLDVFKSKEIFLAFLVGGGLLAFQQFTGINTVMYYSPTIVQMAGFHANELALLLSLIVAGMNAAGTVLGIYLIDHAGRKKLALSSLGGVIISLILLSFSFYKQSSSPSSSSNVYGWIAVLGLALYIGCFSPGMGPVPWTVNSEIYPEQYRGILGGMSATVCWVSNLIVSETFLSIADGIGTGATFLILAVIAVVAFLFVLFYVPETKGLTFDEVEVIWKERAWGKNPNTESLLERASQS
;
A
#
# COMPACT_ATOMS: atom_id res chain seq x y z
N MET A 1 -35.47 10.80 -3.31
CA MET A 1 -35.13 11.20 -4.67
C MET A 1 -33.83 10.46 -5.03
N THR A 2 -33.92 9.39 -5.79
CA THR A 2 -32.75 8.56 -6.16
C THR A 2 -31.99 9.35 -7.22
N ILE A 3 -30.85 9.92 -6.85
CA ILE A 3 -29.95 10.56 -7.82
C ILE A 3 -29.43 9.42 -8.68
N THR A 4 -29.88 9.34 -9.94
CA THR A 4 -29.39 8.37 -10.90
C THR A 4 -27.93 8.64 -11.16
N MET A 5 -27.10 7.60 -11.32
CA MET A 5 -25.64 7.70 -11.59
C MET A 5 -25.28 8.63 -12.76
N GLN A 6 -26.23 8.88 -13.67
CA GLN A 6 -26.11 9.76 -14.84
C GLN A 6 -26.14 11.26 -14.49
N SER A 7 -26.57 11.64 -13.29
CA SER A 7 -26.72 13.05 -12.87
C SER A 7 -25.68 13.50 -11.84
N THR A 8 -24.77 12.64 -11.40
CA THR A 8 -23.71 13.05 -10.46
C THR A 8 -22.67 13.90 -11.18
N PRO A 9 -22.26 15.06 -10.60
CA PRO A 9 -21.24 15.90 -11.19
C PRO A 9 -19.94 15.09 -11.48
N GLY A 10 -19.40 15.22 -12.71
CA GLY A 10 -18.21 14.48 -13.14
C GLY A 10 -18.45 13.03 -13.57
N SER A 11 -19.67 12.51 -13.55
CA SER A 11 -19.99 11.22 -14.19
C SER A 11 -19.91 11.34 -15.72
N SER A 12 -19.71 10.22 -16.42
CA SER A 12 -19.66 10.20 -17.89
C SER A 12 -20.89 10.83 -18.50
N GLY A 13 -22.08 10.47 -18.05
CA GLY A 13 -23.33 11.05 -18.53
C GLY A 13 -23.49 12.56 -18.27
N TYR A 14 -23.00 13.04 -17.13
CA TYR A 14 -22.96 14.48 -16.83
C TYR A 14 -21.97 15.21 -17.73
N LEU A 15 -20.77 14.65 -17.93
CA LEU A 15 -19.72 15.24 -18.78
C LEU A 15 -20.03 15.15 -20.27
N ASP A 16 -20.83 14.20 -20.70
CA ASP A 16 -21.33 14.12 -22.08
C ASP A 16 -22.34 15.24 -22.37
N LEU A 17 -23.12 15.64 -21.34
CA LEU A 17 -24.05 16.78 -21.44
C LEU A 17 -23.33 18.14 -21.33
N TYR A 18 -22.26 18.21 -20.57
CA TYR A 18 -21.51 19.45 -20.28
C TYR A 18 -20.00 19.23 -20.44
N PRO A 19 -19.50 18.99 -21.66
CA PRO A 19 -18.08 18.67 -21.89
C PRO A 19 -17.13 19.80 -21.50
N GLU A 20 -17.57 21.06 -21.50
CA GLU A 20 -16.79 22.23 -21.06
C GLU A 20 -16.50 22.23 -19.56
N ARG A 21 -17.30 21.51 -18.75
CA ARG A 21 -17.15 21.41 -17.29
C ARG A 21 -16.14 20.34 -16.86
N LYS A 22 -15.50 19.64 -17.81
CA LYS A 22 -14.50 18.60 -17.55
C LYS A 22 -13.21 19.23 -17.02
N VAL A 23 -12.78 18.77 -15.82
CA VAL A 23 -11.50 19.16 -15.24
C VAL A 23 -10.38 18.31 -15.84
N SER A 24 -9.38 18.95 -16.45
CA SER A 24 -8.21 18.27 -16.99
C SER A 24 -7.11 18.17 -15.96
N PHE A 25 -6.41 17.03 -15.92
CA PHE A 25 -5.31 16.73 -15.01
C PHE A 25 -4.24 17.85 -14.95
N PHE A 26 -3.81 18.36 -16.11
CA PHE A 26 -2.75 19.37 -16.20
C PHE A 26 -3.23 20.84 -16.15
N LYS A 27 -4.52 21.08 -16.22
CA LYS A 27 -5.07 22.46 -16.24
C LYS A 27 -5.29 23.07 -14.86
N ASN A 28 -5.26 22.26 -13.79
CA ASN A 28 -5.45 22.74 -12.43
C ASN A 28 -4.23 22.45 -11.56
N PRO A 29 -3.24 23.38 -11.48
CA PRO A 29 -2.02 23.19 -10.70
C PRO A 29 -2.30 23.09 -9.19
N TYR A 30 -3.43 23.63 -8.72
CA TYR A 30 -3.83 23.54 -7.33
C TYR A 30 -4.11 22.09 -6.91
N ILE A 31 -4.88 21.35 -7.69
CA ILE A 31 -5.21 19.94 -7.42
C ILE A 31 -3.94 19.08 -7.46
N LEU A 32 -3.07 19.34 -8.44
CA LEU A 32 -1.77 18.64 -8.52
C LEU A 32 -0.90 18.91 -7.29
N GLY A 33 -0.88 20.17 -6.83
CA GLY A 33 -0.17 20.55 -5.62
C GLY A 33 -0.70 19.86 -4.39
N VAL A 34 -2.02 19.79 -4.22
CA VAL A 34 -2.68 19.06 -3.13
C VAL A 34 -2.32 17.57 -3.16
N ALA A 35 -2.42 16.93 -4.32
CA ALA A 35 -2.10 15.51 -4.48
C ALA A 35 -0.60 15.22 -4.25
N ALA A 36 0.29 16.08 -4.73
CA ALA A 36 1.73 15.94 -4.51
C ALA A 36 2.11 16.06 -3.05
N VAL A 37 1.60 17.09 -2.34
CA VAL A 37 1.89 17.29 -0.91
C VAL A 37 1.30 16.14 -0.07
N ALA A 38 0.06 15.75 -0.31
CA ALA A 38 -0.54 14.63 0.38
C ALA A 38 0.18 13.30 0.09
N GLY A 39 0.66 13.14 -1.15
CA GLY A 39 1.43 11.97 -1.59
C GLY A 39 2.79 11.81 -0.88
N ILE A 40 3.34 12.88 -0.27
CA ILE A 40 4.56 12.78 0.55
C ILE A 40 4.35 11.78 1.70
N GLY A 41 3.14 11.66 2.26
CA GLY A 41 2.84 10.62 3.25
C GLY A 41 3.08 9.20 2.71
N GLY A 42 2.76 8.95 1.43
CA GLY A 42 3.13 7.70 0.74
C GLY A 42 4.64 7.56 0.57
N LEU A 43 5.32 8.65 0.19
CA LEU A 43 6.78 8.66 0.06
C LEU A 43 7.47 8.33 1.41
N LEU A 44 6.97 8.87 2.53
CA LEU A 44 7.49 8.55 3.87
C LEU A 44 7.35 7.05 4.19
N PHE A 45 6.19 6.46 3.89
CA PHE A 45 5.99 5.02 4.04
C PHE A 45 6.98 4.22 3.21
N GLY A 46 7.11 4.56 1.92
CA GLY A 46 8.06 3.89 1.03
C GLY A 46 9.51 4.06 1.48
N TYR A 47 9.89 5.27 1.85
CA TYR A 47 11.23 5.56 2.33
C TYR A 47 11.57 4.73 3.56
N ASP A 48 10.70 4.68 4.57
CA ASP A 48 10.92 3.88 5.78
C ASP A 48 11.09 2.39 5.48
N THR A 49 10.29 1.86 4.57
CA THR A 49 10.39 0.46 4.13
C THR A 49 11.74 0.16 3.49
N GLY A 50 12.24 1.06 2.64
CA GLY A 50 13.50 0.81 1.92
C GLY A 50 14.75 1.16 2.72
N VAL A 51 14.72 2.20 3.56
CA VAL A 51 15.91 2.67 4.29
C VAL A 51 16.41 1.65 5.30
N ILE A 52 15.51 0.95 5.98
CA ILE A 52 15.89 -0.03 7.00
C ILE A 52 16.67 -1.21 6.41
N SER A 53 16.43 -1.54 5.15
CA SER A 53 17.12 -2.64 4.47
C SER A 53 18.64 -2.43 4.42
N GLY A 54 19.07 -1.22 4.10
CA GLY A 54 20.49 -0.86 4.07
C GLY A 54 21.03 -0.51 5.45
N ALA A 55 20.25 0.23 6.26
CA ALA A 55 20.67 0.63 7.60
C ALA A 55 20.97 -0.59 8.49
N LEU A 56 20.20 -1.68 8.36
CA LEU A 56 20.36 -2.89 9.15
C LEU A 56 21.77 -3.51 8.99
N LEU A 57 22.39 -3.41 7.80
CA LEU A 57 23.74 -3.92 7.57
C LEU A 57 24.77 -3.23 8.48
N TYR A 58 24.63 -1.93 8.69
CA TYR A 58 25.56 -1.12 9.49
C TYR A 58 25.17 -1.07 10.98
N ILE A 59 23.88 -1.22 11.30
CA ILE A 59 23.41 -1.35 12.70
C ILE A 59 24.01 -2.59 13.35
N LYS A 60 24.14 -3.71 12.60
CA LYS A 60 24.79 -4.94 13.07
C LYS A 60 26.27 -4.73 13.41
N ASP A 61 26.94 -3.83 12.71
CA ASP A 61 28.36 -3.57 12.97
C ASP A 61 28.56 -2.71 14.24
N ASP A 62 27.61 -1.82 14.53
CA ASP A 62 27.66 -0.94 15.72
C ASP A 62 27.14 -1.62 17.00
N PHE A 63 26.11 -2.47 16.89
CA PHE A 63 25.46 -3.12 18.03
C PHE A 63 25.68 -4.64 18.00
N GLN A 64 26.53 -5.13 18.89
CA GLN A 64 26.89 -6.57 18.98
C GLN A 64 25.69 -7.45 19.41
N ASP A 65 24.77 -6.93 20.20
CA ASP A 65 23.51 -7.59 20.57
C ASP A 65 22.65 -7.86 19.35
N VAL A 66 22.54 -6.89 18.42
CA VAL A 66 21.82 -7.03 17.16
C VAL A 66 22.51 -8.01 16.21
N LYS A 67 23.85 -7.96 16.15
CA LYS A 67 24.62 -8.88 15.30
C LYS A 67 24.40 -10.35 15.66
N ASN A 68 24.29 -10.65 16.94
CA ASN A 68 24.20 -12.00 17.48
C ASN A 68 22.75 -12.53 17.63
N SER A 69 21.74 -11.71 17.28
CA SER A 69 20.33 -12.07 17.47
C SER A 69 19.49 -11.74 16.24
N ASN A 70 19.06 -12.76 15.51
CA ASN A 70 18.12 -12.61 14.39
C ASN A 70 16.80 -11.98 14.88
N PHE A 71 16.33 -12.38 16.07
CA PHE A 71 15.13 -11.82 16.68
C PHE A 71 15.22 -10.29 16.87
N LEU A 72 16.36 -9.74 17.35
CA LEU A 72 16.55 -8.30 17.47
C LEU A 72 16.58 -7.60 16.11
N GLN A 73 17.17 -8.23 15.09
CA GLN A 73 17.16 -7.69 13.72
C GLN A 73 15.74 -7.62 13.17
N GLU A 74 14.99 -8.70 13.33
CA GLU A 74 13.57 -8.79 12.93
C GLU A 74 12.73 -7.75 13.68
N THR A 75 12.91 -7.63 15.00
CA THR A 75 12.18 -6.66 15.82
C THR A 75 12.49 -5.21 15.40
N ILE A 76 13.72 -4.86 15.09
CA ILE A 76 14.07 -3.52 14.58
C ILE A 76 13.30 -3.21 13.28
N VAL A 77 13.15 -4.18 12.38
CA VAL A 77 12.40 -4.01 11.13
C VAL A 77 10.91 -3.97 11.39
N SER A 78 10.37 -4.95 12.10
CA SER A 78 8.94 -5.19 12.27
C SER A 78 8.27 -4.22 13.23
N MET A 79 9.01 -3.58 14.16
CA MET A 79 8.42 -2.65 15.12
C MET A 79 7.78 -1.42 14.46
N ALA A 80 8.28 -0.99 13.29
CA ALA A 80 7.60 0.04 12.51
C ALA A 80 6.26 -0.47 11.97
N ILE A 81 6.16 -1.74 11.60
CA ILE A 81 4.90 -2.35 11.14
C ILE A 81 3.92 -2.44 12.30
N ALA A 82 4.38 -2.84 13.48
CA ALA A 82 3.56 -2.85 14.71
C ALA A 82 3.03 -1.45 15.03
N GLY A 83 3.88 -0.41 14.94
CA GLY A 83 3.47 0.99 15.04
C GLY A 83 2.44 1.38 13.98
N ALA A 84 2.61 0.93 12.74
CA ALA A 84 1.70 1.22 11.65
C ALA A 84 0.31 0.60 11.84
N ILE A 85 0.22 -0.60 12.42
CA ILE A 85 -1.07 -1.22 12.80
C ILE A 85 -1.84 -0.31 13.75
N VAL A 86 -1.19 0.15 14.82
CA VAL A 86 -1.79 1.04 15.81
C VAL A 86 -2.11 2.41 15.20
N GLY A 87 -1.18 2.96 14.43
CA GLY A 87 -1.33 4.23 13.75
C GLY A 87 -2.46 4.24 12.72
N ALA A 88 -2.62 3.18 11.94
CA ALA A 88 -3.71 3.05 10.97
C ALA A 88 -5.08 2.92 11.66
N ALA A 89 -5.16 2.13 12.74
CA ALA A 89 -6.38 1.99 13.54
C ALA A 89 -6.79 3.33 14.18
N ALA A 90 -5.84 4.05 14.77
CA ALA A 90 -6.08 5.37 15.35
C ALA A 90 -6.35 6.44 14.26
N GLY A 91 -5.67 6.33 13.11
CA GLY A 91 -5.74 7.28 12.00
C GLY A 91 -7.14 7.44 11.44
N GLY A 92 -7.90 6.36 11.33
CA GLY A 92 -9.31 6.41 10.91
C GLY A 92 -10.14 7.30 11.85
N TRP A 93 -10.02 7.09 13.15
CA TRP A 93 -10.71 7.90 14.16
C TRP A 93 -10.22 9.36 14.16
N ILE A 94 -8.89 9.58 14.09
CA ILE A 94 -8.29 10.92 14.02
C ILE A 94 -8.81 11.69 12.79
N ASN A 95 -8.86 11.05 11.63
CA ASN A 95 -9.41 11.62 10.40
C ASN A 95 -10.86 12.07 10.56
N ASP A 96 -11.67 11.28 11.22
CA ASP A 96 -13.08 11.59 11.43
C ASP A 96 -13.32 12.72 12.42
N VAL A 97 -12.54 12.77 13.49
CA VAL A 97 -12.69 13.76 14.57
C VAL A 97 -12.02 15.10 14.22
N PHE A 98 -10.77 15.07 13.82
CA PHE A 98 -9.94 16.26 13.67
C PHE A 98 -9.77 16.72 12.21
N GLY A 99 -10.06 15.87 11.24
CA GLY A 99 -9.89 16.15 9.81
C GLY A 99 -8.57 15.62 9.24
N ARG A 100 -8.49 15.65 7.92
CA ARG A 100 -7.38 15.03 7.17
C ARG A 100 -6.09 15.86 7.27
N LYS A 101 -6.22 17.18 7.23
CA LYS A 101 -5.09 18.11 7.41
C LYS A 101 -4.41 17.92 8.77
N LYS A 102 -5.19 17.94 9.85
CA LYS A 102 -4.64 17.80 11.20
C LYS A 102 -4.08 16.41 11.45
N ALA A 103 -4.69 15.38 10.89
CA ALA A 103 -4.18 14.00 10.95
C ALA A 103 -2.80 13.88 10.28
N THR A 104 -2.63 14.48 9.10
CA THR A 104 -1.34 14.52 8.40
C THR A 104 -0.29 15.28 9.21
N LEU A 105 -0.61 16.48 9.71
CA LEU A 105 0.32 17.26 10.55
C LEU A 105 0.76 16.48 11.80
N LEU A 106 -0.15 15.76 12.45
CA LEU A 106 0.17 14.90 13.60
C LEU A 106 1.09 13.74 13.20
N ALA A 107 0.81 13.09 12.07
CA ALA A 107 1.64 12.02 11.54
C ALA A 107 3.07 12.50 11.25
N ASP A 108 3.22 13.67 10.63
CA ASP A 108 4.53 14.28 10.32
C ASP A 108 5.34 14.58 11.58
N VAL A 109 4.70 15.10 12.63
CA VAL A 109 5.37 15.37 13.91
C VAL A 109 5.84 14.06 14.55
N ILE A 110 4.98 13.04 14.63
CA ILE A 110 5.33 11.75 15.22
C ILE A 110 6.45 11.09 14.43
N PHE A 111 6.37 11.11 13.10
CA PHE A 111 7.39 10.55 12.21
C PHE A 111 8.73 11.26 12.39
N THR A 112 8.74 12.59 12.40
CA THR A 112 9.96 13.39 12.58
C THR A 112 10.62 13.13 13.95
N LEU A 113 9.83 13.06 15.03
CA LEU A 113 10.35 12.70 16.35
C LEU A 113 10.95 11.29 16.34
N GLY A 114 10.30 10.33 15.72
CA GLY A 114 10.81 8.98 15.57
C GLY A 114 12.14 8.94 14.79
N ALA A 115 12.24 9.69 13.68
CA ALA A 115 13.47 9.80 12.89
C ALA A 115 14.65 10.40 13.71
N ILE A 116 14.40 11.43 14.52
CA ILE A 116 15.40 12.04 15.41
C ILE A 116 15.85 11.04 16.47
N ILE A 117 14.91 10.32 17.10
CA ILE A 117 15.20 9.30 18.12
C ILE A 117 16.05 8.17 17.51
N MET A 118 15.71 7.69 16.30
CA MET A 118 16.50 6.68 15.62
C MET A 118 17.91 7.16 15.31
N ALA A 119 18.07 8.36 14.78
CA ALA A 119 19.38 8.92 14.44
C ALA A 119 20.28 9.11 15.68
N ALA A 120 19.68 9.47 16.82
CA ALA A 120 20.38 9.68 18.08
C ALA A 120 20.48 8.43 18.96
N ALA A 121 19.96 7.27 18.54
CA ALA A 121 19.86 6.08 19.37
C ALA A 121 21.21 5.57 19.91
N PRO A 122 21.39 5.50 21.23
CA PRO A 122 22.62 4.99 21.85
C PRO A 122 22.68 3.46 21.93
N ASN A 123 21.55 2.78 21.79
CA ASN A 123 21.41 1.34 21.86
C ASN A 123 20.24 0.83 21.02
N SER A 124 20.16 -0.48 20.83
CA SER A 124 19.11 -1.15 20.05
C SER A 124 17.68 -0.90 20.56
N TYR A 125 17.48 -0.78 21.86
CA TYR A 125 16.14 -0.56 22.46
C TYR A 125 15.57 0.83 22.14
N VAL A 126 16.40 1.87 22.18
CA VAL A 126 16.00 3.24 21.80
C VAL A 126 15.73 3.29 20.29
N LEU A 127 16.52 2.56 19.49
CA LEU A 127 16.28 2.43 18.06
C LEU A 127 14.89 1.78 17.79
N ILE A 128 14.56 0.70 18.50
CA ILE A 128 13.26 0.03 18.40
C ILE A 128 12.12 0.97 18.79
N LEU A 129 12.28 1.79 19.83
CA LEU A 129 11.30 2.81 20.19
C LEU A 129 11.11 3.85 19.08
N GLY A 130 12.20 4.32 18.47
CA GLY A 130 12.15 5.21 17.31
C GLY A 130 11.41 4.58 16.11
N ARG A 131 11.66 3.30 15.84
CA ARG A 131 10.94 2.51 14.82
C ARG A 131 9.43 2.46 15.08
N LEU A 132 9.04 2.23 16.35
CA LEU A 132 7.62 2.23 16.74
C LEU A 132 6.95 3.58 16.45
N LEU A 133 7.62 4.69 16.80
CA LEU A 133 7.11 6.04 16.59
C LEU A 133 6.99 6.38 15.09
N VAL A 134 8.03 6.07 14.29
CA VAL A 134 7.97 6.23 12.84
C VAL A 134 6.80 5.42 12.28
N GLY A 135 6.64 4.18 12.73
CA GLY A 135 5.53 3.33 12.35
C GLY A 135 4.16 3.94 12.66
N LEU A 136 3.97 4.51 13.86
CA LEU A 136 2.73 5.22 14.20
C LEU A 136 2.41 6.33 13.20
N GLY A 137 3.41 7.15 12.85
CA GLY A 137 3.27 8.21 11.83
C GLY A 137 2.90 7.64 10.45
N VAL A 138 3.62 6.61 10.00
CA VAL A 138 3.34 5.89 8.75
C VAL A 138 1.92 5.33 8.73
N GLY A 139 1.47 4.72 9.82
CA GLY A 139 0.13 4.15 9.93
C GLY A 139 -0.97 5.21 9.75
N VAL A 140 -0.87 6.35 10.44
CA VAL A 140 -1.81 7.46 10.26
C VAL A 140 -1.75 7.99 8.83
N ALA A 141 -0.56 8.22 8.27
CA ALA A 141 -0.37 8.75 6.93
C ALA A 141 -0.94 7.81 5.86
N SER A 142 -0.77 6.49 6.01
CA SER A 142 -1.23 5.47 5.05
C SER A 142 -2.75 5.46 4.85
N VAL A 143 -3.52 5.81 5.88
CA VAL A 143 -4.99 5.93 5.80
C VAL A 143 -5.40 7.33 5.36
N THR A 144 -4.64 8.36 5.78
CA THR A 144 -5.02 9.76 5.57
C THR A 144 -4.74 10.23 4.15
N ALA A 145 -3.55 9.94 3.61
CA ALA A 145 -3.12 10.47 2.32
C ALA A 145 -4.06 10.09 1.16
N PRO A 146 -4.40 8.81 0.92
CA PRO A 146 -5.30 8.45 -0.17
C PRO A 146 -6.70 9.02 0.00
N VAL A 147 -7.20 9.13 1.24
CA VAL A 147 -8.51 9.70 1.54
C VAL A 147 -8.51 11.21 1.26
N TYR A 148 -7.49 11.94 1.71
CA TYR A 148 -7.40 13.38 1.46
C TYR A 148 -7.29 13.69 -0.03
N ILE A 149 -6.49 12.92 -0.78
CA ILE A 149 -6.39 13.05 -2.23
C ILE A 149 -7.75 12.77 -2.89
N ALA A 150 -8.42 11.68 -2.51
CA ALA A 150 -9.70 11.29 -3.10
C ALA A 150 -10.82 12.33 -2.84
N GLU A 151 -10.87 12.90 -1.63
CA GLU A 151 -11.88 13.88 -1.22
C GLU A 151 -11.63 15.28 -1.79
N SER A 152 -10.37 15.60 -2.10
CA SER A 152 -9.97 16.89 -2.68
C SER A 152 -9.88 16.86 -4.21
N SER A 153 -10.24 15.73 -4.84
CA SER A 153 -10.08 15.52 -6.28
C SER A 153 -11.41 15.42 -7.01
N PRO A 154 -11.54 16.02 -8.21
CA PRO A 154 -12.65 15.78 -9.11
C PRO A 154 -12.82 14.29 -9.43
N SER A 155 -14.07 13.84 -9.54
CA SER A 155 -14.41 12.43 -9.75
C SER A 155 -13.75 11.82 -10.99
N GLU A 156 -13.65 12.57 -12.08
CA GLU A 156 -13.09 12.12 -13.36
C GLU A 156 -11.58 11.85 -13.34
N ILE A 157 -10.82 12.52 -12.48
CA ILE A 157 -9.35 12.36 -12.37
C ILE A 157 -8.92 11.76 -11.03
N ARG A 158 -9.87 11.46 -10.13
CA ARG A 158 -9.62 10.95 -8.78
C ARG A 158 -8.74 9.71 -8.77
N GLY A 159 -9.06 8.74 -9.62
CA GLY A 159 -8.30 7.48 -9.70
C GLY A 159 -6.83 7.72 -10.05
N ALA A 160 -6.56 8.58 -11.04
CA ALA A 160 -5.19 8.93 -11.43
C ALA A 160 -4.43 9.65 -10.31
N LEU A 161 -5.10 10.57 -9.58
CA LEU A 161 -4.48 11.29 -8.47
C LEU A 161 -4.23 10.39 -7.26
N VAL A 162 -5.13 9.49 -6.93
CA VAL A 162 -4.90 8.49 -5.86
C VAL A 162 -3.76 7.54 -6.23
N SER A 163 -3.61 7.17 -7.51
CA SER A 163 -2.48 6.37 -7.99
C SER A 163 -1.12 7.07 -7.80
N THR A 164 -1.11 8.42 -7.73
CA THR A 164 0.10 9.18 -7.39
C THR A 164 0.63 8.79 -6.01
N ASN A 165 -0.24 8.49 -5.03
CA ASN A 165 0.20 8.03 -3.72
C ASN A 165 0.95 6.71 -3.80
N VAL A 166 0.51 5.77 -4.64
CA VAL A 166 1.21 4.48 -4.86
C VAL A 166 2.57 4.69 -5.52
N LEU A 167 2.65 5.60 -6.48
CA LEU A 167 3.92 5.99 -7.12
C LEU A 167 4.88 6.66 -6.12
N MET A 168 4.36 7.47 -5.20
CA MET A 168 5.17 8.06 -4.13
C MET A 168 5.70 7.01 -3.16
N ILE A 169 4.94 5.95 -2.85
CA ILE A 169 5.42 4.83 -2.01
C ILE A 169 6.61 4.13 -2.69
N THR A 170 6.46 3.69 -3.93
CA THR A 170 7.53 2.99 -4.64
C THR A 170 8.70 3.90 -4.99
N GLY A 171 8.43 5.17 -5.29
CA GLY A 171 9.44 6.21 -5.46
C GLY A 171 10.23 6.47 -4.17
N GLY A 172 9.55 6.52 -3.03
CA GLY A 172 10.18 6.66 -1.70
C GLY A 172 11.09 5.48 -1.37
N GLN A 173 10.64 4.26 -1.69
CA GLN A 173 11.50 3.06 -1.57
C GLN A 173 12.76 3.20 -2.44
N PHE A 174 12.61 3.55 -3.70
CA PHE A 174 13.76 3.70 -4.60
C PHE A 174 14.73 4.79 -4.12
N ILE A 175 14.21 5.95 -3.70
CA ILE A 175 15.03 7.05 -3.14
C ILE A 175 15.77 6.60 -1.89
N SER A 176 15.15 5.82 -1.00
CA SER A 176 15.80 5.35 0.22
C SER A 176 16.98 4.41 -0.06
N TYR A 177 16.90 3.57 -1.10
CA TYR A 177 18.04 2.76 -1.53
C TYR A 177 19.19 3.62 -2.08
N LEU A 178 18.88 4.71 -2.81
CA LEU A 178 19.90 5.68 -3.24
C LEU A 178 20.55 6.38 -2.04
N VAL A 179 19.75 6.78 -1.06
CA VAL A 179 20.24 7.39 0.18
C VAL A 179 21.12 6.41 0.96
N ASN A 180 20.72 5.15 1.06
CA ASN A 180 21.55 4.11 1.69
C ASN A 180 22.93 4.03 1.03
N ILE A 181 23.02 4.04 -0.30
CA ILE A 181 24.30 4.02 -1.03
C ILE A 181 25.07 5.33 -0.78
N ALA A 182 24.42 6.48 -0.80
CA ALA A 182 25.08 7.78 -0.62
C ALA A 182 25.77 7.92 0.74
N PHE A 183 25.19 7.33 1.80
CA PHE A 183 25.71 7.43 3.16
C PHE A 183 26.65 6.27 3.58
N THR A 184 26.97 5.34 2.70
CA THR A 184 27.87 4.19 3.02
C THR A 184 29.22 4.60 3.56
N ARG A 185 29.77 5.73 3.10
CA ARG A 185 31.12 6.23 3.46
C ARG A 185 31.12 7.37 4.46
N VAL A 186 29.95 7.78 4.93
CA VAL A 186 29.83 8.91 5.88
C VAL A 186 29.92 8.38 7.30
N PRO A 187 30.72 9.01 8.19
CA PRO A 187 30.74 8.63 9.61
C PRO A 187 29.35 8.69 10.22
N GLY A 188 28.96 7.64 10.93
CA GLY A 188 27.59 7.51 11.49
C GLY A 188 26.57 6.96 10.53
N THR A 189 26.96 6.55 9.33
CA THR A 189 26.27 5.80 8.25
C THR A 189 24.77 5.61 8.43
N TRP A 190 24.34 4.61 9.20
CA TRP A 190 22.93 4.27 9.39
C TRP A 190 22.14 5.36 10.13
N ARG A 191 22.80 6.18 10.97
CA ARG A 191 22.17 7.29 11.68
C ARG A 191 21.69 8.36 10.71
N TRP A 192 22.50 8.66 9.69
CA TRP A 192 22.12 9.58 8.61
C TRP A 192 21.06 8.98 7.69
N MET A 193 21.18 7.69 7.36
CA MET A 193 20.17 6.99 6.54
C MET A 193 18.78 7.13 7.18
N LEU A 194 18.67 6.83 8.48
CA LEU A 194 17.41 6.92 9.22
C LEU A 194 17.00 8.37 9.52
N GLY A 195 17.95 9.23 9.88
CA GLY A 195 17.66 10.62 10.24
C GLY A 195 17.14 11.48 9.09
N VAL A 196 17.67 11.27 7.87
CA VAL A 196 17.25 12.00 6.66
C VAL A 196 15.78 11.71 6.32
N SER A 197 15.20 10.60 6.79
CA SER A 197 13.76 10.31 6.63
C SER A 197 12.86 11.41 7.22
N GLY A 198 13.32 12.13 8.24
CA GLY A 198 12.60 13.26 8.83
C GLY A 198 12.49 14.48 7.90
N VAL A 199 13.39 14.64 6.92
CA VAL A 199 13.39 15.81 6.03
C VAL A 199 12.10 15.91 5.20
N PRO A 200 11.68 14.88 4.45
CA PRO A 200 10.41 14.96 3.73
C PRO A 200 9.20 15.11 4.65
N ALA A 201 9.23 14.59 5.89
CA ALA A 201 8.16 14.80 6.85
C ALA A 201 8.05 16.28 7.28
N VAL A 202 9.17 16.95 7.56
CA VAL A 202 9.20 18.38 7.85
C VAL A 202 8.73 19.21 6.65
N ILE A 203 9.14 18.84 5.43
CA ILE A 203 8.68 19.50 4.20
C ILE A 203 7.16 19.34 4.07
N GLN A 204 6.63 18.14 4.25
CA GLN A 204 5.19 17.88 4.20
C GLN A 204 4.46 18.70 5.25
N PHE A 205 4.94 18.73 6.50
CA PHE A 205 4.36 19.51 7.58
C PHE A 205 4.23 20.99 7.20
N VAL A 206 5.31 21.58 6.71
CA VAL A 206 5.31 23.01 6.32
C VAL A 206 4.36 23.28 5.16
N LEU A 207 4.40 22.47 4.13
CA LEU A 207 3.51 22.62 2.96
C LEU A 207 2.03 22.38 3.34
N MET A 208 1.76 21.44 4.22
CA MET A 208 0.41 21.12 4.68
C MET A 208 -0.22 22.25 5.51
N LEU A 209 0.56 23.10 6.15
CA LEU A 209 0.03 24.30 6.82
C LEU A 209 -0.72 25.24 5.88
N PHE A 210 -0.28 25.32 4.62
CA PHE A 210 -0.87 26.18 3.58
C PHE A 210 -2.02 25.53 2.82
N LEU A 211 -2.18 24.22 2.91
CA LEU A 211 -3.29 23.52 2.26
C LEU A 211 -4.58 23.61 3.10
N PRO A 212 -5.76 23.56 2.46
CA PRO A 212 -7.03 23.55 3.16
C PRO A 212 -7.33 22.17 3.76
N GLU A 213 -8.40 22.10 4.54
CA GLU A 213 -9.00 20.84 4.97
C GLU A 213 -9.83 20.23 3.82
N SER A 214 -10.12 18.93 3.92
CA SER A 214 -10.98 18.22 2.96
C SER A 214 -12.36 18.90 2.85
N PRO A 215 -12.84 19.25 1.64
CA PRO A 215 -14.14 19.85 1.46
C PRO A 215 -15.26 18.90 1.93
N ARG A 216 -15.14 17.61 1.69
CA ARG A 216 -16.11 16.61 2.13
C ARG A 216 -16.22 16.55 3.65
N TRP A 217 -15.10 16.54 4.37
CA TRP A 217 -15.07 16.57 5.83
C TRP A 217 -15.66 17.87 6.38
N LEU A 218 -15.41 19.01 5.74
CA LEU A 218 -15.98 20.31 6.12
C LEU A 218 -17.51 20.30 6.00
N PHE A 219 -18.09 19.71 4.94
CA PHE A 219 -19.54 19.53 4.80
C PHE A 219 -20.12 18.65 5.91
N ILE A 220 -19.48 17.52 6.23
CA ILE A 220 -19.90 16.62 7.32
C ILE A 220 -19.91 17.37 8.67
N LYS A 221 -18.97 18.29 8.89
CA LYS A 221 -18.84 19.09 10.13
C LYS A 221 -19.66 20.39 10.11
N ASN A 222 -20.54 20.60 9.13
CA ASN A 222 -21.36 21.82 8.98
C ASN A 222 -20.57 23.12 8.75
N ARG A 223 -19.32 23.04 8.29
CA ARG A 223 -18.46 24.20 7.95
C ARG A 223 -18.59 24.53 6.47
N LYS A 224 -19.84 24.76 6.01
CA LYS A 224 -20.19 24.91 4.58
C LYS A 224 -19.43 26.05 3.89
N ASN A 225 -19.27 27.21 4.54
CA ASN A 225 -18.58 28.35 3.92
C ASN A 225 -17.13 28.03 3.57
N GLU A 226 -16.41 27.38 4.47
CA GLU A 226 -15.02 26.98 4.24
C GLU A 226 -14.93 25.89 3.16
N ALA A 227 -15.91 24.98 3.12
CA ALA A 227 -15.98 23.97 2.07
C ALA A 227 -16.16 24.60 0.69
N VAL A 228 -17.05 25.58 0.57
CA VAL A 228 -17.28 26.32 -0.68
C VAL A 228 -16.04 27.06 -1.13
N ASP A 229 -15.29 27.70 -0.21
CA ASP A 229 -14.02 28.36 -0.51
C ASP A 229 -12.96 27.39 -1.09
N VAL A 230 -12.95 26.14 -0.62
CA VAL A 230 -12.05 25.11 -1.14
C VAL A 230 -12.50 24.64 -2.52
N ILE A 231 -13.79 24.34 -2.67
CA ILE A 231 -14.38 23.82 -3.92
C ILE A 231 -14.28 24.85 -5.04
N SER A 232 -14.42 26.15 -4.75
CA SER A 232 -14.29 27.23 -5.71
C SER A 232 -12.89 27.34 -6.34
N LYS A 233 -11.86 26.79 -5.68
CA LYS A 233 -10.49 26.68 -6.24
C LYS A 233 -10.32 25.47 -7.16
N ILE A 234 -11.23 24.52 -7.07
CA ILE A 234 -11.18 23.25 -7.81
C ILE A 234 -12.04 23.31 -9.06
N TYR A 235 -13.22 23.88 -8.95
CA TYR A 235 -14.24 23.90 -10.02
C TYR A 235 -14.57 25.32 -10.47
N ASP A 236 -14.94 25.45 -11.74
CA ASP A 236 -15.45 26.68 -12.31
C ASP A 236 -16.85 27.00 -11.79
N LEU A 237 -17.22 28.27 -11.81
CA LEU A 237 -18.51 28.77 -11.31
C LEU A 237 -19.71 28.00 -11.88
N ALA A 238 -19.65 27.59 -13.13
CA ALA A 238 -20.72 26.85 -13.81
C ALA A 238 -20.97 25.44 -13.22
N ARG A 239 -19.96 24.83 -12.58
CA ARG A 239 -20.06 23.51 -11.96
C ARG A 239 -20.16 23.57 -10.43
N LEU A 240 -19.81 24.72 -9.85
CA LEU A 240 -19.69 24.90 -8.41
C LEU A 240 -21.01 24.61 -7.67
N GLU A 241 -22.15 25.08 -8.19
CA GLU A 241 -23.46 24.85 -7.59
C GLU A 241 -23.83 23.37 -7.58
N ASP A 242 -23.66 22.69 -8.71
CA ASP A 242 -23.96 21.25 -8.84
C ASP A 242 -23.13 20.41 -7.84
N GLU A 243 -21.84 20.77 -7.64
CA GLU A 243 -20.95 20.08 -6.68
C GLU A 243 -21.34 20.37 -5.23
N ILE A 244 -21.77 21.59 -4.90
CA ILE A 244 -22.26 21.95 -3.56
C ILE A 244 -23.51 21.15 -3.23
N ASP A 245 -24.47 21.10 -4.15
CA ASP A 245 -25.72 20.35 -3.96
C ASP A 245 -25.44 18.85 -3.81
N PHE A 246 -24.57 18.30 -4.65
CA PHE A 246 -24.14 16.90 -4.58
C PHE A 246 -23.48 16.57 -3.21
N LEU A 247 -22.50 17.36 -2.78
CA LEU A 247 -21.81 17.12 -1.50
C LEU A 247 -22.72 17.35 -0.29
N THR A 248 -23.69 18.26 -0.40
CA THR A 248 -24.70 18.45 0.65
C THR A 248 -25.57 17.21 0.78
N ALA A 249 -26.11 16.69 -0.32
CA ALA A 249 -26.93 15.49 -0.32
C ALA A 249 -26.14 14.25 0.16
N GLU A 250 -24.91 14.10 -0.31
CA GLU A 250 -24.02 12.99 0.07
C GLU A 250 -23.69 13.03 1.58
N SER A 251 -23.41 14.22 2.14
CA SER A 251 -23.09 14.37 3.56
C SER A 251 -24.29 14.02 4.47
N GLU A 252 -25.50 14.31 4.04
CA GLU A 252 -26.73 13.94 4.75
C GLU A 252 -26.97 12.42 4.72
N GLN A 253 -26.75 11.78 3.56
CA GLN A 253 -26.82 10.32 3.43
C GLN A 253 -25.76 9.61 4.28
N GLU A 254 -24.53 10.10 4.31
CA GLU A 254 -23.46 9.53 5.11
C GLU A 254 -23.76 9.64 6.62
N ARG A 255 -24.33 10.74 7.08
CA ARG A 255 -24.80 10.88 8.47
C ARG A 255 -25.85 9.85 8.86
N GLN A 256 -26.79 9.57 7.96
CA GLN A 256 -27.81 8.55 8.20
C GLN A 256 -27.23 7.14 8.19
N ARG A 257 -26.27 6.83 7.27
CA ARG A 257 -25.59 5.53 7.16
C ARG A 257 -24.74 5.21 8.40
N ARG A 258 -23.99 6.17 8.94
CA ARG A 258 -23.13 5.97 10.13
C ARG A 258 -23.88 5.47 11.36
N ASN A 259 -25.15 5.78 11.48
CA ASN A 259 -25.97 5.36 12.63
C ASN A 259 -26.48 3.92 12.50
N ASN A 260 -26.44 3.29 11.31
CA ASN A 260 -27.13 2.05 11.02
C ASN A 260 -26.21 0.83 10.83
N VAL A 261 -24.90 1.01 10.63
CA VAL A 261 -23.98 -0.09 10.30
C VAL A 261 -22.97 -0.32 11.43
N LYS A 262 -22.94 -1.55 11.97
CA LYS A 262 -21.99 -1.96 13.02
C LYS A 262 -21.00 -2.99 12.48
N MET A 263 -19.76 -2.94 12.96
CA MET A 263 -18.68 -3.89 12.59
C MET A 263 -19.10 -5.35 12.81
N LEU A 264 -19.89 -5.64 13.84
CA LEU A 264 -20.36 -6.99 14.15
C LEU A 264 -21.37 -7.54 13.12
N ASP A 265 -21.99 -6.68 12.32
CA ASP A 265 -22.98 -7.11 11.32
C ASP A 265 -22.28 -7.81 10.13
N VAL A 266 -21.00 -7.58 9.92
CA VAL A 266 -20.15 -8.29 8.94
C VAL A 266 -20.18 -9.81 9.19
N PHE A 267 -20.13 -10.24 10.44
CA PHE A 267 -20.10 -11.65 10.81
C PHE A 267 -21.47 -12.31 10.82
N LYS A 268 -22.56 -11.53 10.74
CA LYS A 268 -23.92 -12.06 10.72
C LYS A 268 -24.41 -12.40 9.31
N SER A 269 -23.90 -11.74 8.29
CA SER A 269 -24.28 -11.96 6.91
C SER A 269 -23.24 -12.81 6.17
N LYS A 270 -23.68 -13.95 5.64
CA LYS A 270 -22.81 -14.90 4.93
C LYS A 270 -22.18 -14.28 3.66
N GLU A 271 -22.92 -13.48 2.91
CA GLU A 271 -22.46 -12.81 1.71
C GLU A 271 -21.37 -11.76 2.02
N ILE A 272 -21.56 -10.96 3.08
CA ILE A 272 -20.60 -9.92 3.50
C ILE A 272 -19.33 -10.59 4.05
N PHE A 273 -19.48 -11.66 4.82
CA PHE A 273 -18.35 -12.42 5.36
C PHE A 273 -17.53 -13.07 4.24
N LEU A 274 -18.19 -13.63 3.20
CA LEU A 274 -17.49 -14.18 2.02
C LEU A 274 -16.71 -13.10 1.26
N ALA A 275 -17.31 -11.93 1.06
CA ALA A 275 -16.61 -10.81 0.44
C ALA A 275 -15.37 -10.41 1.24
N PHE A 276 -15.48 -10.33 2.57
CA PHE A 276 -14.35 -10.05 3.46
C PHE A 276 -13.27 -11.13 3.38
N LEU A 277 -13.65 -12.42 3.41
CA LEU A 277 -12.68 -13.52 3.28
C LEU A 277 -11.88 -13.42 1.98
N VAL A 278 -12.52 -13.06 0.87
CA VAL A 278 -11.83 -12.93 -0.41
C VAL A 278 -10.92 -11.70 -0.42
N GLY A 279 -11.40 -10.54 0.00
CA GLY A 279 -10.59 -9.32 0.00
C GLY A 279 -9.46 -9.35 1.02
N GLY A 280 -9.77 -9.71 2.28
CA GLY A 280 -8.78 -9.86 3.33
C GLY A 280 -7.78 -10.99 3.04
N GLY A 281 -8.26 -12.12 2.51
CA GLY A 281 -7.42 -13.24 2.09
C GLY A 281 -6.44 -12.84 0.98
N LEU A 282 -6.90 -12.05 0.00
CA LEU A 282 -6.04 -11.58 -1.08
C LEU A 282 -4.91 -10.65 -0.56
N LEU A 283 -5.23 -9.76 0.37
CA LEU A 283 -4.22 -8.91 1.04
C LEU A 283 -3.29 -9.72 1.96
N ALA A 284 -3.80 -10.75 2.64
CA ALA A 284 -2.96 -11.66 3.42
C ALA A 284 -1.97 -12.41 2.53
N PHE A 285 -2.43 -12.98 1.42
CA PHE A 285 -1.54 -13.68 0.48
C PHE A 285 -0.55 -12.75 -0.19
N GLN A 286 -0.90 -11.48 -0.43
CA GLN A 286 0.05 -10.48 -0.90
C GLN A 286 1.27 -10.40 0.03
N GLN A 287 1.05 -10.40 1.35
CA GLN A 287 2.13 -10.31 2.33
C GLN A 287 2.83 -11.66 2.54
N PHE A 288 2.09 -12.75 2.65
CA PHE A 288 2.66 -14.08 2.88
C PHE A 288 3.49 -14.62 1.71
N THR A 289 3.33 -14.08 0.49
CA THR A 289 4.24 -14.36 -0.63
C THR A 289 5.59 -13.68 -0.50
N GLY A 290 5.80 -12.80 0.49
CA GLY A 290 7.10 -12.31 0.93
C GLY A 290 7.55 -10.98 0.31
N ILE A 291 6.65 -10.17 -0.28
CA ILE A 291 7.04 -8.91 -0.95
C ILE A 291 7.79 -7.96 -0.02
N ASN A 292 7.21 -7.65 1.13
CA ASN A 292 7.83 -6.70 2.04
C ASN A 292 9.09 -7.28 2.68
N THR A 293 9.12 -8.60 2.94
CA THR A 293 10.32 -9.29 3.40
C THR A 293 11.47 -9.14 2.42
N VAL A 294 11.22 -9.34 1.11
CA VAL A 294 12.23 -9.12 0.09
C VAL A 294 12.68 -7.66 0.09
N MET A 295 11.76 -6.69 0.24
CA MET A 295 12.13 -5.28 0.29
C MET A 295 12.92 -4.90 1.55
N TYR A 296 12.55 -5.42 2.73
CA TYR A 296 13.25 -5.13 3.98
C TYR A 296 14.63 -5.80 4.07
N TYR A 297 14.76 -7.00 3.55
CA TYR A 297 15.96 -7.81 3.72
C TYR A 297 16.75 -8.03 2.42
N SER A 298 16.43 -7.31 1.33
CA SER A 298 17.08 -7.56 0.04
C SER A 298 18.63 -7.47 0.10
N PRO A 299 19.28 -6.49 0.76
CA PRO A 299 20.73 -6.51 0.89
C PRO A 299 21.24 -7.69 1.74
N THR A 300 20.50 -8.07 2.79
CA THR A 300 20.83 -9.24 3.61
C THR A 300 20.71 -10.54 2.80
N ILE A 301 19.66 -10.68 1.98
CA ILE A 301 19.48 -11.84 1.08
C ILE A 301 20.58 -11.89 0.05
N VAL A 302 21.01 -10.75 -0.50
CA VAL A 302 22.16 -10.66 -1.41
C VAL A 302 23.47 -11.07 -0.72
N GLN A 303 23.67 -10.71 0.56
CA GLN A 303 24.81 -11.19 1.35
C GLN A 303 24.74 -12.70 1.58
N MET A 304 23.55 -13.25 1.87
CA MET A 304 23.34 -14.71 1.96
C MET A 304 23.66 -15.42 0.63
N ALA A 305 23.46 -14.73 -0.50
CA ALA A 305 23.84 -15.22 -1.82
C ALA A 305 25.36 -15.15 -2.12
N GLY A 306 26.19 -14.76 -1.13
CA GLY A 306 27.64 -14.76 -1.22
C GLY A 306 28.29 -13.41 -1.55
N PHE A 307 27.52 -12.33 -1.68
CA PHE A 307 28.04 -10.97 -1.90
C PHE A 307 28.22 -10.24 -0.56
N HIS A 308 29.28 -10.55 0.16
CA HIS A 308 29.47 -10.10 1.56
C HIS A 308 29.75 -8.60 1.73
N ALA A 309 30.21 -7.90 0.68
CA ALA A 309 30.48 -6.47 0.77
C ALA A 309 29.17 -5.66 0.84
N ASN A 310 29.03 -4.84 1.89
CA ASN A 310 27.82 -4.03 2.11
C ASN A 310 27.50 -3.13 0.91
N GLU A 311 28.49 -2.46 0.33
CA GLU A 311 28.31 -1.59 -0.84
C GLU A 311 27.76 -2.36 -2.06
N LEU A 312 28.30 -3.54 -2.33
CA LEU A 312 27.84 -4.38 -3.44
C LEU A 312 26.43 -4.92 -3.21
N ALA A 313 26.15 -5.35 -1.98
CA ALA A 313 24.81 -5.81 -1.60
C ALA A 313 23.75 -4.69 -1.79
N LEU A 314 24.07 -3.46 -1.42
CA LEU A 314 23.20 -2.30 -1.63
C LEU A 314 23.01 -1.96 -3.11
N LEU A 315 24.09 -2.00 -3.91
CA LEU A 315 24.00 -1.76 -5.37
C LEU A 315 23.13 -2.80 -6.08
N LEU A 316 23.27 -4.08 -5.73
CA LEU A 316 22.45 -5.15 -6.32
C LEU A 316 20.98 -5.03 -5.87
N SER A 317 20.74 -4.61 -4.63
CA SER A 317 19.39 -4.37 -4.11
C SER A 317 18.72 -3.15 -4.73
N LEU A 318 19.48 -2.18 -5.24
CA LEU A 318 18.95 -1.06 -6.01
C LEU A 318 18.23 -1.53 -7.29
N ILE A 319 18.70 -2.62 -7.92
CA ILE A 319 18.03 -3.25 -9.06
C ILE A 319 16.62 -3.70 -8.65
N VAL A 320 16.51 -4.32 -7.48
CA VAL A 320 15.21 -4.77 -6.92
C VAL A 320 14.26 -3.60 -6.73
N ALA A 321 14.72 -2.51 -6.12
CA ALA A 321 13.91 -1.30 -5.91
C ALA A 321 13.52 -0.62 -7.24
N GLY A 322 14.43 -0.56 -8.20
CA GLY A 322 14.17 -0.04 -9.55
C GLY A 322 13.14 -0.87 -10.31
N MET A 323 13.23 -2.19 -10.24
CA MET A 323 12.25 -3.11 -10.81
C MET A 323 10.87 -2.96 -10.14
N ASN A 324 10.83 -2.72 -8.83
CA ASN A 324 9.58 -2.45 -8.12
C ASN A 324 8.91 -1.16 -8.62
N ALA A 325 9.66 -0.06 -8.72
CA ALA A 325 9.14 1.20 -9.22
C ALA A 325 8.63 1.09 -10.66
N ALA A 326 9.44 0.51 -11.56
CA ALA A 326 9.06 0.30 -12.95
C ALA A 326 7.84 -0.63 -13.10
N GLY A 327 7.82 -1.72 -12.32
CA GLY A 327 6.71 -2.68 -12.29
C GLY A 327 5.41 -2.05 -11.80
N THR A 328 5.47 -1.14 -10.82
CA THR A 328 4.30 -0.41 -10.33
C THR A 328 3.71 0.50 -11.40
N VAL A 329 4.55 1.26 -12.12
CA VAL A 329 4.08 2.08 -13.25
C VAL A 329 3.38 1.22 -14.31
N LEU A 330 3.99 0.08 -14.67
CA LEU A 330 3.39 -0.87 -15.60
C LEU A 330 2.08 -1.45 -15.06
N GLY A 331 2.01 -1.74 -13.77
CA GLY A 331 0.82 -2.28 -13.10
C GLY A 331 -0.37 -1.34 -13.15
N ILE A 332 -0.15 -0.04 -12.92
CA ILE A 332 -1.19 0.99 -13.01
C ILE A 332 -1.80 1.02 -14.42
N TYR A 333 -0.96 0.85 -15.45
CA TYR A 333 -1.45 0.78 -16.83
C TYR A 333 -2.19 -0.54 -17.13
N LEU A 334 -1.63 -1.67 -16.71
CA LEU A 334 -2.16 -2.99 -17.05
C LEU A 334 -3.46 -3.34 -16.34
N ILE A 335 -3.70 -2.82 -15.13
CA ILE A 335 -4.86 -3.20 -14.31
C ILE A 335 -6.19 -2.88 -15.00
N ASP A 336 -6.24 -1.78 -15.75
CA ASP A 336 -7.43 -1.37 -16.48
C ASP A 336 -7.58 -2.07 -17.84
N HIS A 337 -6.47 -2.59 -18.41
CA HIS A 337 -6.47 -3.26 -19.70
C HIS A 337 -6.65 -4.76 -19.58
N ALA A 338 -5.90 -5.43 -18.71
CA ALA A 338 -5.89 -6.90 -18.63
C ALA A 338 -7.00 -7.50 -17.73
N GLY A 339 -7.58 -6.69 -16.83
CA GLY A 339 -8.48 -7.17 -15.79
C GLY A 339 -7.74 -7.65 -14.52
N ARG A 340 -8.45 -7.66 -13.40
CA ARG A 340 -7.86 -7.86 -12.07
C ARG A 340 -7.41 -9.30 -11.85
N LYS A 341 -8.30 -10.25 -12.12
CA LYS A 341 -8.04 -11.69 -11.91
C LYS A 341 -6.93 -12.22 -12.80
N LYS A 342 -6.97 -11.90 -14.10
CA LYS A 342 -5.97 -12.36 -15.07
C LYS A 342 -4.59 -11.81 -14.72
N LEU A 343 -4.52 -10.54 -14.35
CA LEU A 343 -3.26 -9.88 -13.96
C LEU A 343 -2.68 -10.48 -12.68
N ALA A 344 -3.51 -10.78 -11.66
CA ALA A 344 -3.07 -11.46 -10.45
C ALA A 344 -2.53 -12.87 -10.72
N LEU A 345 -3.22 -13.66 -11.54
CA LEU A 345 -2.79 -15.02 -11.86
C LEU A 345 -1.48 -15.05 -12.66
N SER A 346 -1.31 -14.17 -13.65
CA SER A 346 -0.05 -14.07 -14.39
C SER A 346 1.11 -13.65 -13.49
N SER A 347 0.87 -12.70 -12.61
CA SER A 347 1.84 -12.23 -11.60
C SER A 347 2.25 -13.37 -10.67
N LEU A 348 1.29 -14.08 -10.06
CA LEU A 348 1.56 -15.20 -9.17
C LEU A 348 2.29 -16.35 -9.87
N GLY A 349 1.97 -16.63 -11.13
CA GLY A 349 2.71 -17.61 -11.94
C GLY A 349 4.20 -17.27 -12.05
N GLY A 350 4.52 -16.01 -12.34
CA GLY A 350 5.91 -15.54 -12.39
C GLY A 350 6.59 -15.54 -11.01
N VAL A 351 5.86 -15.16 -9.96
CA VAL A 351 6.34 -15.21 -8.57
C VAL A 351 6.70 -16.64 -8.15
N ILE A 352 5.87 -17.62 -8.44
CA ILE A 352 6.13 -19.04 -8.14
C ILE A 352 7.44 -19.50 -8.81
N ILE A 353 7.59 -19.24 -10.10
CA ILE A 353 8.81 -19.61 -10.85
C ILE A 353 10.03 -18.95 -10.22
N SER A 354 9.96 -17.67 -9.89
CA SER A 354 11.05 -16.91 -9.30
C SER A 354 11.44 -17.41 -7.91
N LEU A 355 10.46 -17.76 -7.07
CA LEU A 355 10.72 -18.31 -5.73
C LEU A 355 11.33 -19.73 -5.79
N ILE A 356 10.91 -20.55 -6.74
CA ILE A 356 11.53 -21.86 -6.98
C ILE A 356 12.99 -21.68 -7.44
N LEU A 357 13.26 -20.72 -8.33
CA LEU A 357 14.60 -20.40 -8.77
C LEU A 357 15.50 -19.93 -7.62
N LEU A 358 14.97 -19.08 -6.73
CA LEU A 358 15.65 -18.63 -5.51
C LEU A 358 15.97 -19.82 -4.59
N SER A 359 14.96 -20.65 -4.31
CA SER A 359 15.12 -21.85 -3.48
C SER A 359 16.22 -22.77 -4.04
N PHE A 360 16.18 -23.06 -5.33
CA PHE A 360 17.18 -23.88 -6.00
C PHE A 360 18.58 -23.27 -5.91
N SER A 361 18.71 -21.97 -6.13
CA SER A 361 19.98 -21.25 -6.08
C SER A 361 20.62 -21.36 -4.70
N PHE A 362 19.87 -21.06 -3.62
CA PHE A 362 20.37 -21.15 -2.25
C PHE A 362 20.69 -22.58 -1.82
N TYR A 363 19.89 -23.57 -2.24
CA TYR A 363 20.15 -24.98 -1.97
C TYR A 363 21.46 -25.45 -2.60
N LYS A 364 21.71 -25.11 -3.87
CA LYS A 364 22.96 -25.45 -4.58
C LYS A 364 24.17 -24.72 -4.03
N GLN A 365 24.01 -23.46 -3.64
CA GLN A 365 25.08 -22.69 -3.02
C GLN A 365 25.52 -23.29 -1.69
N SER A 366 24.61 -23.75 -0.84
CA SER A 366 24.95 -24.40 0.42
C SER A 366 25.62 -25.77 0.25
N SER A 367 25.34 -26.44 -0.88
CA SER A 367 25.87 -27.77 -1.18
C SER A 367 27.23 -27.76 -1.92
N SER A 368 27.72 -26.61 -2.40
CA SER A 368 28.93 -26.50 -3.25
C SER A 368 29.85 -25.36 -2.79
N PRO A 369 30.76 -25.63 -1.82
CA PRO A 369 31.43 -24.55 -1.10
C PRO A 369 32.55 -23.78 -1.80
N SER A 370 33.10 -24.11 -2.99
CA SER A 370 34.39 -23.54 -3.32
C SER A 370 34.71 -22.99 -4.72
N SER A 371 33.93 -23.24 -5.75
CA SER A 371 34.24 -22.61 -7.06
C SER A 371 33.04 -22.21 -7.91
N SER A 372 31.89 -22.76 -7.65
CA SER A 372 30.63 -22.44 -8.36
C SER A 372 29.70 -21.49 -7.56
N SER A 373 30.11 -21.05 -6.36
CA SER A 373 29.25 -20.19 -5.49
C SER A 373 28.87 -18.85 -6.13
N ASN A 374 29.76 -18.24 -6.91
CA ASN A 374 29.47 -16.98 -7.59
C ASN A 374 28.36 -17.12 -8.63
N VAL A 375 28.27 -18.24 -9.36
CA VAL A 375 27.21 -18.44 -10.36
C VAL A 375 25.85 -18.54 -9.70
N TYR A 376 25.74 -19.31 -8.62
CA TYR A 376 24.47 -19.45 -7.88
C TYR A 376 24.07 -18.14 -7.18
N GLY A 377 25.04 -17.35 -6.70
CA GLY A 377 24.77 -16.00 -6.19
C GLY A 377 24.13 -15.09 -7.24
N TRP A 378 24.66 -15.08 -8.47
CA TRP A 378 24.06 -14.30 -9.56
C TRP A 378 22.68 -14.82 -9.98
N ILE A 379 22.46 -16.14 -9.93
CA ILE A 379 21.14 -16.73 -10.17
C ILE A 379 20.16 -16.28 -9.07
N ALA A 380 20.59 -16.16 -7.80
CA ALA A 380 19.78 -15.64 -6.72
C ALA A 380 19.40 -14.16 -6.94
N VAL A 381 20.36 -13.32 -7.34
CA VAL A 381 20.08 -11.90 -7.68
C VAL A 381 19.10 -11.80 -8.85
N LEU A 382 19.28 -12.61 -9.90
CA LEU A 382 18.33 -12.70 -11.01
C LEU A 382 16.95 -13.15 -10.53
N GLY A 383 16.88 -14.15 -9.66
CA GLY A 383 15.64 -14.64 -9.05
C GLY A 383 14.90 -13.56 -8.27
N LEU A 384 15.63 -12.73 -7.48
CA LEU A 384 15.05 -11.57 -6.78
C LEU A 384 14.50 -10.53 -7.75
N ALA A 385 15.25 -10.19 -8.80
CA ALA A 385 14.82 -9.23 -9.81
C ALA A 385 13.55 -9.73 -10.54
N LEU A 386 13.53 -11.01 -10.94
CA LEU A 386 12.37 -11.64 -11.59
C LEU A 386 11.16 -11.69 -10.63
N TYR A 387 11.39 -12.02 -9.36
CA TYR A 387 10.34 -12.03 -8.35
C TYR A 387 9.64 -10.67 -8.28
N ILE A 388 10.39 -9.59 -8.08
CA ILE A 388 9.84 -8.24 -8.02
C ILE A 388 9.23 -7.81 -9.35
N GLY A 389 9.89 -8.09 -10.47
CA GLY A 389 9.41 -7.76 -11.81
C GLY A 389 8.06 -8.43 -12.16
N CYS A 390 7.83 -9.64 -11.65
CA CYS A 390 6.55 -10.34 -11.80
C CYS A 390 5.51 -9.89 -10.78
N PHE A 391 5.92 -9.61 -9.53
CA PHE A 391 5.02 -9.23 -8.44
C PHE A 391 4.45 -7.83 -8.64
N SER A 392 5.29 -6.83 -8.90
CA SER A 392 4.92 -5.41 -8.86
C SER A 392 3.83 -5.00 -9.86
N PRO A 393 3.77 -5.52 -11.10
CA PRO A 393 2.72 -5.15 -12.03
C PRO A 393 1.33 -5.73 -11.68
N GLY A 394 1.28 -6.89 -11.00
CA GLY A 394 0.04 -7.59 -10.73
C GLY A 394 -0.32 -7.64 -9.25
N MET A 395 0.37 -8.45 -8.46
CA MET A 395 0.10 -8.61 -7.03
C MET A 395 0.38 -7.34 -6.22
N GLY A 396 1.09 -6.34 -6.75
CA GLY A 396 1.23 -5.03 -6.15
C GLY A 396 -0.12 -4.29 -6.08
N PRO A 397 -0.68 -3.84 -7.21
CA PRO A 397 -1.89 -3.03 -7.24
C PRO A 397 -3.20 -3.84 -7.12
N VAL A 398 -3.28 -5.06 -7.68
CA VAL A 398 -4.54 -5.81 -7.79
C VAL A 398 -5.23 -6.06 -6.44
N PRO A 399 -4.57 -6.50 -5.36
CA PRO A 399 -5.25 -6.75 -4.10
C PRO A 399 -5.96 -5.52 -3.53
N TRP A 400 -5.37 -4.34 -3.62
CA TRP A 400 -5.96 -3.09 -3.16
C TRP A 400 -7.13 -2.64 -4.05
N THR A 401 -6.98 -2.77 -5.38
CA THR A 401 -8.04 -2.44 -6.33
C THR A 401 -9.24 -3.35 -6.14
N VAL A 402 -9.02 -4.67 -6.07
CA VAL A 402 -10.10 -5.64 -5.81
C VAL A 402 -10.79 -5.32 -4.49
N ASN A 403 -10.05 -5.01 -3.42
CA ASN A 403 -10.66 -4.63 -2.14
C ASN A 403 -11.53 -3.36 -2.22
N SER A 404 -11.23 -2.43 -3.12
CA SER A 404 -12.10 -1.27 -3.33
C SER A 404 -13.36 -1.55 -4.13
N GLU A 405 -13.37 -2.64 -4.91
CA GLU A 405 -14.43 -3.01 -5.87
C GLU A 405 -15.40 -4.08 -5.36
N ILE A 406 -14.93 -5.02 -4.51
CA ILE A 406 -15.71 -6.23 -4.16
C ILE A 406 -16.68 -6.05 -3.00
N TYR A 407 -16.60 -4.94 -2.26
CA TYR A 407 -17.42 -4.76 -1.08
C TYR A 407 -18.73 -4.04 -1.39
N PRO A 408 -19.86 -4.48 -0.79
CA PRO A 408 -21.10 -3.73 -0.84
C PRO A 408 -20.89 -2.31 -0.32
N GLU A 409 -21.52 -1.34 -0.96
CA GLU A 409 -21.31 0.09 -0.69
C GLU A 409 -21.45 0.47 0.78
N GLN A 410 -22.43 -0.13 1.47
CA GLN A 410 -22.73 0.13 2.88
C GLN A 410 -21.60 -0.28 3.84
N TYR A 411 -20.85 -1.35 3.49
CA TYR A 411 -19.82 -1.96 4.35
C TYR A 411 -18.41 -1.68 3.88
N ARG A 412 -18.22 -1.00 2.74
CA ARG A 412 -16.91 -0.80 2.09
C ARG A 412 -15.86 -0.21 3.02
N GLY A 413 -16.22 0.83 3.79
CA GLY A 413 -15.29 1.47 4.72
C GLY A 413 -14.83 0.52 5.84
N ILE A 414 -15.76 -0.23 6.41
CA ILE A 414 -15.47 -1.19 7.50
C ILE A 414 -14.65 -2.36 6.97
N LEU A 415 -15.11 -2.97 5.87
CA LEU A 415 -14.44 -4.15 5.28
C LEU A 415 -13.04 -3.79 4.73
N GLY A 416 -12.90 -2.62 4.11
CA GLY A 416 -11.60 -2.11 3.67
C GLY A 416 -10.63 -1.89 4.83
N GLY A 417 -11.10 -1.32 5.94
CA GLY A 417 -10.30 -1.14 7.15
C GLY A 417 -9.88 -2.47 7.79
N MET A 418 -10.82 -3.43 7.89
CA MET A 418 -10.53 -4.78 8.39
C MET A 418 -9.51 -5.50 7.50
N SER A 419 -9.65 -5.40 6.18
CA SER A 419 -8.72 -6.02 5.23
C SER A 419 -7.33 -5.37 5.26
N ALA A 420 -7.27 -4.06 5.43
CA ALA A 420 -6.00 -3.36 5.66
C ALA A 420 -5.33 -3.81 6.97
N THR A 421 -6.11 -4.05 8.03
CA THR A 421 -5.59 -4.62 9.29
C THR A 421 -5.01 -6.02 9.05
N VAL A 422 -5.70 -6.88 8.30
CA VAL A 422 -5.19 -8.21 7.91
C VAL A 422 -3.88 -8.09 7.14
N CYS A 423 -3.78 -7.13 6.20
CA CYS A 423 -2.55 -6.84 5.46
C CYS A 423 -1.37 -6.51 6.41
N TRP A 424 -1.57 -5.56 7.32
CA TRP A 424 -0.52 -5.15 8.25
C TRP A 424 -0.10 -6.25 9.22
N VAL A 425 -1.07 -7.01 9.77
CA VAL A 425 -0.78 -8.15 10.65
C VAL A 425 -0.02 -9.24 9.91
N SER A 426 -0.41 -9.57 8.69
CA SER A 426 0.29 -10.56 7.86
C SER A 426 1.71 -10.11 7.53
N ASN A 427 1.90 -8.82 7.22
CA ASN A 427 3.23 -8.24 7.01
C ASN A 427 4.10 -8.36 8.28
N LEU A 428 3.55 -8.03 9.46
CA LEU A 428 4.24 -8.15 10.73
C LEU A 428 4.74 -9.58 10.97
N ILE A 429 3.86 -10.56 10.79
CA ILE A 429 4.19 -11.98 11.00
C ILE A 429 5.35 -12.41 10.11
N VAL A 430 5.28 -12.11 8.81
CA VAL A 430 6.32 -12.56 7.85
C VAL A 430 7.64 -11.84 8.10
N SER A 431 7.59 -10.54 8.42
CA SER A 431 8.80 -9.74 8.67
C SER A 431 9.52 -10.12 9.96
N GLU A 432 8.78 -10.51 11.01
CA GLU A 432 9.32 -10.93 12.31
C GLU A 432 9.85 -12.37 12.31
N THR A 433 9.54 -13.16 11.29
CA THR A 433 9.89 -14.60 11.30
C THR A 433 10.86 -15.02 10.21
N PHE A 434 11.11 -14.17 9.21
CA PHE A 434 11.84 -14.57 8.01
C PHE A 434 13.30 -14.95 8.27
N LEU A 435 14.06 -14.13 9.00
CA LEU A 435 15.49 -14.42 9.27
C LEU A 435 15.64 -15.61 10.21
N SER A 436 14.77 -15.71 11.23
CA SER A 436 14.75 -16.82 12.18
C SER A 436 14.43 -18.15 11.49
N ILE A 437 13.47 -18.16 10.55
CA ILE A 437 13.16 -19.33 9.74
C ILE A 437 14.35 -19.67 8.81
N ALA A 438 14.93 -18.65 8.16
CA ALA A 438 16.07 -18.84 7.25
C ALA A 438 17.32 -19.40 7.95
N ASP A 439 17.53 -19.00 9.20
CA ASP A 439 18.61 -19.54 10.04
C ASP A 439 18.31 -21.00 10.51
N GLY A 440 17.07 -21.27 10.90
CA GLY A 440 16.66 -22.58 11.45
C GLY A 440 16.60 -23.71 10.43
N ILE A 441 16.05 -23.47 9.24
CA ILE A 441 15.82 -24.50 8.21
C ILE A 441 16.60 -24.27 6.92
N GLY A 442 17.33 -23.15 6.83
CA GLY A 442 18.10 -22.74 5.66
C GLY A 442 17.30 -21.87 4.68
N THR A 443 18.03 -20.92 4.06
CA THR A 443 17.45 -19.92 3.15
C THR A 443 16.73 -20.55 1.96
N GLY A 444 17.27 -21.64 1.39
CA GLY A 444 16.65 -22.35 0.27
C GLY A 444 15.27 -22.93 0.64
N ALA A 445 15.15 -23.55 1.83
CA ALA A 445 13.88 -24.10 2.32
C ALA A 445 12.87 -22.98 2.63
N THR A 446 13.33 -21.84 3.13
CA THR A 446 12.48 -20.68 3.40
C THR A 446 11.85 -20.15 2.11
N PHE A 447 12.61 -19.99 1.04
CA PHE A 447 12.04 -19.58 -0.26
C PHE A 447 11.13 -20.65 -0.86
N LEU A 448 11.35 -21.95 -0.58
CA LEU A 448 10.43 -23.02 -0.98
C LEU A 448 9.09 -22.90 -0.25
N ILE A 449 9.09 -22.59 1.03
CA ILE A 449 7.84 -22.32 1.79
C ILE A 449 7.07 -21.15 1.17
N LEU A 450 7.76 -20.05 0.85
CA LEU A 450 7.11 -18.92 0.17
C LEU A 450 6.55 -19.32 -1.20
N ALA A 451 7.24 -20.20 -1.95
CA ALA A 451 6.75 -20.72 -3.23
C ALA A 451 5.47 -21.57 -3.04
N VAL A 452 5.42 -22.41 -2.01
CA VAL A 452 4.21 -23.19 -1.68
C VAL A 452 3.05 -22.26 -1.32
N ILE A 453 3.30 -21.23 -0.51
CA ILE A 453 2.29 -20.22 -0.19
C ILE A 453 1.81 -19.50 -1.46
N ALA A 454 2.70 -19.17 -2.38
CA ALA A 454 2.36 -18.53 -3.65
C ALA A 454 1.48 -19.45 -4.53
N VAL A 455 1.72 -20.77 -4.51
CA VAL A 455 0.84 -21.74 -5.18
C VAL A 455 -0.55 -21.76 -4.53
N VAL A 456 -0.64 -21.74 -3.21
CA VAL A 456 -1.93 -21.66 -2.51
C VAL A 456 -2.64 -20.35 -2.85
N ALA A 457 -1.90 -19.21 -2.89
CA ALA A 457 -2.42 -17.93 -3.32
C ALA A 457 -2.96 -17.97 -4.77
N PHE A 458 -2.23 -18.63 -5.68
CA PHE A 458 -2.66 -18.82 -7.07
C PHE A 458 -4.00 -19.58 -7.14
N LEU A 459 -4.12 -20.69 -6.42
CA LEU A 459 -5.35 -21.47 -6.35
C LEU A 459 -6.48 -20.66 -5.70
N PHE A 460 -6.17 -19.89 -4.66
CA PHE A 460 -7.15 -19.00 -4.03
C PHE A 460 -7.70 -17.96 -5.01
N VAL A 461 -6.82 -17.29 -5.76
CA VAL A 461 -7.23 -16.31 -6.78
C VAL A 461 -8.05 -17.00 -7.88
N LEU A 462 -7.60 -18.17 -8.33
CA LEU A 462 -8.27 -18.92 -9.40
C LEU A 462 -9.72 -19.27 -9.05
N PHE A 463 -9.97 -19.75 -7.83
CA PHE A 463 -11.28 -20.27 -7.43
C PHE A 463 -12.17 -19.25 -6.73
N TYR A 464 -11.60 -18.35 -5.92
CA TYR A 464 -12.39 -17.49 -5.03
C TYR A 464 -12.48 -16.04 -5.49
N VAL A 465 -11.47 -15.49 -6.16
CA VAL A 465 -11.51 -14.09 -6.58
C VAL A 465 -12.34 -13.94 -7.86
N PRO A 466 -13.42 -13.14 -7.86
CA PRO A 466 -14.16 -12.83 -9.08
C PRO A 466 -13.36 -11.86 -9.96
N GLU A 467 -13.65 -11.81 -11.27
CA GLU A 467 -13.23 -10.68 -12.09
C GLU A 467 -14.14 -9.50 -11.81
N THR A 468 -13.57 -8.37 -11.45
CA THR A 468 -14.34 -7.18 -11.06
C THR A 468 -14.29 -6.07 -12.11
N LYS A 469 -13.48 -6.24 -13.16
CA LYS A 469 -13.35 -5.24 -14.23
C LYS A 469 -14.70 -4.93 -14.87
N GLY A 470 -15.10 -3.66 -14.83
CA GLY A 470 -16.30 -3.17 -15.50
C GLY A 470 -17.61 -3.50 -14.78
N LEU A 471 -17.59 -4.18 -13.64
CA LEU A 471 -18.78 -4.45 -12.84
C LEU A 471 -19.20 -3.25 -12.00
N THR A 472 -20.51 -3.03 -11.92
CA THR A 472 -21.13 -2.10 -10.97
C THR A 472 -21.17 -2.72 -9.56
N PHE A 473 -21.38 -1.90 -8.54
CA PHE A 473 -21.48 -2.40 -7.15
C PHE A 473 -22.68 -3.31 -6.93
N ASP A 474 -23.77 -3.06 -7.64
CA ASP A 474 -24.98 -3.89 -7.58
C ASP A 474 -24.72 -5.29 -8.18
N GLU A 475 -23.99 -5.37 -9.30
CA GLU A 475 -23.59 -6.64 -9.91
C GLU A 475 -22.64 -7.43 -9.01
N VAL A 476 -21.72 -6.76 -8.34
CA VAL A 476 -20.84 -7.41 -7.35
C VAL A 476 -21.63 -7.95 -6.17
N GLU A 477 -22.63 -7.22 -5.67
CA GLU A 477 -23.51 -7.68 -4.60
C GLU A 477 -24.30 -8.95 -5.00
N VAL A 478 -24.75 -9.00 -6.25
CA VAL A 478 -25.40 -10.19 -6.82
C VAL A 478 -24.47 -11.40 -6.81
N ILE A 479 -23.20 -11.23 -7.22
CA ILE A 479 -22.20 -12.32 -7.18
C ILE A 479 -22.05 -12.89 -5.77
N TRP A 480 -22.04 -12.06 -4.75
CA TRP A 480 -21.90 -12.52 -3.36
C TRP A 480 -23.16 -13.21 -2.86
N LYS A 481 -24.34 -12.73 -3.22
CA LYS A 481 -25.63 -13.38 -2.91
C LYS A 481 -25.71 -14.76 -3.55
N GLU A 482 -25.35 -14.87 -4.82
CA GLU A 482 -25.34 -16.17 -5.53
C GLU A 482 -24.34 -17.16 -4.92
N ARG A 483 -23.15 -16.70 -4.54
CA ARG A 483 -22.15 -17.54 -3.87
C ARG A 483 -22.58 -17.97 -2.47
N ALA A 484 -23.32 -17.15 -1.76
CA ALA A 484 -23.78 -17.44 -0.40
C ALA A 484 -25.00 -18.38 -0.39
N TRP A 485 -25.94 -18.20 -1.31
CA TRP A 485 -27.28 -18.79 -1.24
C TRP A 485 -27.65 -19.64 -2.47
N GLY A 486 -26.79 -19.71 -3.47
CA GLY A 486 -27.06 -20.41 -4.74
C GLY A 486 -27.68 -19.50 -5.81
N LYS A 487 -27.64 -19.94 -7.06
CA LYS A 487 -28.17 -19.18 -8.21
C LYS A 487 -29.68 -18.96 -8.08
N ASN A 488 -30.11 -17.73 -8.23
CA ASN A 488 -31.51 -17.37 -8.32
C ASN A 488 -31.89 -17.21 -9.80
N PRO A 489 -32.94 -17.90 -10.31
CA PRO A 489 -33.34 -17.88 -11.75
C PRO A 489 -33.58 -16.47 -12.32
N ASN A 490 -33.91 -15.49 -11.46
CA ASN A 490 -34.16 -14.12 -11.88
C ASN A 490 -32.90 -13.29 -12.11
N THR A 491 -31.70 -13.81 -11.80
CA THR A 491 -30.42 -13.07 -11.88
C THR A 491 -29.66 -13.35 -13.18
N GLU A 492 -29.98 -14.43 -13.92
CA GLU A 492 -29.33 -14.76 -15.21
C GLU A 492 -29.46 -13.63 -16.24
N SER A 493 -30.59 -12.91 -16.24
CA SER A 493 -30.85 -11.82 -17.19
C SER A 493 -29.98 -10.56 -16.94
N LEU A 494 -29.41 -10.38 -15.74
CA LEU A 494 -28.54 -9.24 -15.40
C LEU A 494 -27.09 -9.49 -15.76
N LEU A 495 -26.63 -10.75 -15.57
CA LEU A 495 -25.25 -11.14 -15.90
C LEU A 495 -25.04 -11.32 -17.41
N GLU A 496 -26.05 -11.75 -18.16
CA GLU A 496 -25.99 -11.83 -19.63
C GLU A 496 -25.89 -10.44 -20.28
N ARG A 497 -26.53 -9.41 -19.71
CA ARG A 497 -26.41 -8.04 -20.20
C ARG A 497 -25.01 -7.46 -19.95
N ALA A 498 -24.36 -7.78 -18.83
CA ALA A 498 -23.01 -7.34 -18.52
C ALA A 498 -21.92 -8.02 -19.36
N SER A 499 -22.20 -9.21 -19.92
CA SER A 499 -21.26 -9.92 -20.79
C SER A 499 -21.30 -9.46 -22.25
N GLN A 500 -22.31 -8.66 -22.63
CA GLN A 500 -22.52 -8.15 -23.99
C GLN A 500 -22.15 -6.67 -24.17
N SER A 501 -21.82 -5.97 -23.08
CA SER A 501 -21.27 -4.61 -23.05
C SER A 501 -19.74 -4.62 -22.79
#